data_7525f28ff11c0ad4c4708798f3b6e1f5
#
_entry.id   7525f28ff11c0ad4c4708798f3b6e1f5
#
_cell.length_a   1.000
_cell.length_b   1.000
_cell.length_c   1.000
_cell.angle_alpha   90.00
_cell.angle_beta   90.00
_cell.angle_gamma   90.00
#
_symmetry.space_group_name_H-M   'P 1'
#
loop_
_entity.id
_entity.type
_entity.pdbx_description
1 polymer ?
#
loop_
_entity_poly.entity_id
_entity_poly.type
_entity_poly.pdbx_seq_one_letter_code
_entity_poly.pdbx_strand_id
1 'polypeptide(L)'
;MAIFSSHLLAATNGSHAGKVDVIIFQINENGDKAIFCETKSDEGGRIHEEFDLSEKDTKCEYEMICKTGKYFSEERIVSEINIKFKMEDNNKKYHIPIIISKNSYTVWWSK
;
A
#
# COMPACT_ATOMS: atom_id res chain seq x y z
N MET A 1 -11.62 -14.42 -4.41
CA MET A 1 -11.08 -13.40 -3.51
C MET A 1 -10.14 -12.46 -4.25
N ALA A 2 -10.19 -11.18 -3.94
CA ALA A 2 -9.22 -10.22 -4.45
C ALA A 2 -7.91 -10.37 -3.67
N ILE A 3 -6.80 -10.21 -4.35
CA ILE A 3 -5.49 -10.25 -3.72
C ILE A 3 -4.85 -8.87 -3.89
N PHE A 4 -4.53 -8.25 -2.78
CA PHE A 4 -3.73 -7.03 -2.76
C PHE A 4 -2.30 -7.42 -2.39
N SER A 5 -1.34 -6.96 -3.17
CA SER A 5 0.06 -7.17 -2.85
C SER A 5 0.90 -5.96 -3.21
N SER A 6 2.02 -5.83 -2.54
CA SER A 6 2.98 -4.77 -2.80
C SER A 6 4.40 -5.30 -2.57
N HIS A 7 5.36 -4.59 -3.06
CA HIS A 7 6.77 -4.84 -2.79
C HIS A 7 7.43 -3.49 -2.59
N LEU A 8 7.85 -3.23 -1.36
CA LEU A 8 8.50 -1.99 -1.00
C LEU A 8 10.01 -2.15 -1.20
N LEU A 9 10.55 -1.37 -2.10
CA LEU A 9 11.96 -1.42 -2.50
C LEU A 9 12.65 -0.14 -2.07
N ALA A 10 13.83 -0.26 -1.45
CA ALA A 10 14.63 0.88 -1.05
C ALA A 10 15.62 1.22 -2.17
N ALA A 11 15.39 2.33 -2.87
CA ALA A 11 16.21 2.72 -4.01
C ALA A 11 17.64 3.09 -3.60
N THR A 12 17.81 3.59 -2.38
CA THR A 12 19.11 4.08 -1.88
C THR A 12 20.20 3.01 -1.90
N ASN A 13 19.82 1.77 -1.57
CA ASN A 13 20.79 0.67 -1.46
C ASN A 13 20.41 -0.56 -2.27
N GLY A 14 19.34 -0.48 -3.08
CA GLY A 14 18.87 -1.61 -3.86
C GLY A 14 18.26 -2.74 -3.04
N SER A 15 17.94 -2.49 -1.79
CA SER A 15 17.42 -3.46 -0.84
C SER A 15 15.90 -3.39 -0.75
N HIS A 16 15.32 -4.17 0.16
CA HIS A 16 13.88 -4.20 0.43
C HIS A 16 13.55 -3.38 1.67
N ALA A 17 12.41 -2.69 1.66
CA ALA A 17 11.95 -1.94 2.82
C ALA A 17 11.08 -2.86 3.69
N GLY A 18 11.72 -3.56 4.60
CA GLY A 18 11.06 -4.49 5.51
C GLY A 18 10.48 -3.82 6.74
N LYS A 19 9.40 -4.41 7.26
CA LYS A 19 8.75 -4.00 8.52
C LYS A 19 8.23 -2.56 8.51
N VAL A 20 7.76 -2.12 7.35
CA VAL A 20 7.09 -0.82 7.20
C VAL A 20 5.61 -1.00 7.54
N ASP A 21 5.11 -0.17 8.44
CA ASP A 21 3.69 -0.17 8.79
C ASP A 21 2.86 0.39 7.66
N VAL A 22 1.77 -0.31 7.31
CA VAL A 22 0.88 0.08 6.23
C VAL A 22 -0.56 -0.03 6.71
N ILE A 23 -1.35 0.99 6.41
CA ILE A 23 -2.78 1.01 6.67
C ILE A 23 -3.51 1.16 5.35
N ILE A 24 -4.53 0.34 5.13
CA ILE A 24 -5.41 0.50 3.97
C ILE A 24 -6.76 0.96 4.48
N PHE A 25 -7.18 2.13 4.02
CA PHE A 25 -8.51 2.68 4.29
C PHE A 25 -9.45 2.35 3.15
N GLN A 26 -10.72 2.15 3.49
CA GLN A 26 -11.80 2.08 2.51
C GLN A 26 -12.55 3.40 2.55
N ILE A 27 -12.81 3.98 1.38
CA ILE A 27 -13.52 5.25 1.24
C ILE A 27 -14.82 4.97 0.49
N ASN A 28 -15.96 5.18 1.14
CA ASN A 28 -17.24 4.91 0.52
C ASN A 28 -17.68 6.04 -0.42
N GLU A 29 -18.84 5.87 -1.06
CA GLU A 29 -19.36 6.85 -2.03
C GLU A 29 -19.62 8.22 -1.41
N ASN A 30 -19.85 8.29 -0.10
CA ASN A 30 -20.04 9.54 0.63
C ASN A 30 -18.71 10.20 1.04
N GLY A 31 -17.59 9.56 0.77
CA GLY A 31 -16.28 10.04 1.18
C GLY A 31 -15.88 9.66 2.60
N ASP A 32 -16.69 8.84 3.27
CA ASP A 32 -16.36 8.38 4.63
C ASP A 32 -15.25 7.34 4.59
N LYS A 33 -14.28 7.51 5.47
CA LYS A 33 -13.06 6.71 5.54
C LYS A 33 -13.10 5.80 6.75
N ALA A 34 -12.81 4.53 6.55
CA ALA A 34 -12.70 3.55 7.63
C ALA A 34 -11.48 2.66 7.41
N ILE A 35 -10.87 2.20 8.48
CA ILE A 35 -9.75 1.26 8.38
C ILE A 35 -10.28 -0.06 7.80
N PHE A 36 -9.68 -0.50 6.71
CA PHE A 36 -10.02 -1.74 6.03
C PHE A 36 -9.03 -2.85 6.38
N CYS A 37 -7.74 -2.52 6.46
CA CYS A 37 -6.69 -3.47 6.76
C CYS A 37 -5.50 -2.76 7.37
N GLU A 38 -4.92 -3.32 8.42
CA GLU A 38 -3.64 -2.89 8.97
C GLU A 38 -2.65 -4.01 8.75
N THR A 39 -1.51 -3.70 8.18
CA THR A 39 -0.50 -4.69 7.84
C THR A 39 0.90 -4.10 7.96
N LYS A 40 1.87 -4.90 7.63
CA LYS A 40 3.28 -4.51 7.70
C LYS A 40 4.02 -5.30 6.62
N SER A 41 4.97 -4.66 5.94
CA SER A 41 5.82 -5.38 5.01
C SER A 41 6.68 -6.41 5.77
N ASP A 42 6.91 -7.55 5.15
CA ASP A 42 7.78 -8.58 5.73
C ASP A 42 9.25 -8.20 5.58
N GLU A 43 10.16 -9.06 5.96
CA GLU A 43 11.61 -8.79 5.86
C GLU A 43 12.07 -8.56 4.43
N GLY A 44 11.38 -9.16 3.46
CA GLY A 44 11.64 -8.96 2.03
C GLY A 44 10.94 -7.74 1.43
N GLY A 45 10.28 -6.92 2.25
CA GLY A 45 9.56 -5.74 1.79
C GLY A 45 8.21 -6.05 1.16
N ARG A 46 7.71 -7.28 1.29
CA ARG A 46 6.48 -7.70 0.62
C ARG A 46 5.27 -7.60 1.52
N ILE A 47 4.15 -7.27 0.90
CA ILE A 47 2.83 -7.25 1.52
C ILE A 47 1.94 -8.14 0.67
N HIS A 48 1.16 -9.00 1.33
CA HIS A 48 0.18 -9.87 0.66
C HIS A 48 -1.04 -9.98 1.55
N GLU A 49 -2.18 -9.54 1.05
CA GLU A 49 -3.45 -9.61 1.75
C GLU A 49 -4.54 -10.14 0.82
N GLU A 50 -5.43 -10.96 1.34
CA GLU A 50 -6.54 -11.53 0.59
C GLU A 50 -7.84 -10.99 1.15
N PHE A 51 -8.73 -10.52 0.27
CA PHE A 51 -10.01 -9.95 0.65
C PHE A 51 -11.16 -10.61 -0.10
N ASP A 52 -12.20 -10.97 0.60
CA ASP A 52 -13.45 -11.38 -0.02
C ASP A 52 -14.35 -10.14 -0.13
N LEU A 53 -14.22 -9.44 -1.26
CA LEU A 53 -14.91 -8.17 -1.47
C LEU A 53 -16.38 -8.38 -1.78
N SER A 54 -17.26 -7.72 -1.03
CA SER A 54 -18.67 -7.65 -1.36
C SER A 54 -18.88 -6.76 -2.58
N GLU A 55 -20.06 -6.78 -3.16
CA GLU A 55 -20.39 -5.88 -4.26
C GLU A 55 -20.23 -4.42 -3.86
N LYS A 56 -20.60 -4.09 -2.63
CA LYS A 56 -20.41 -2.75 -2.08
C LYS A 56 -18.93 -2.38 -1.97
N ASP A 57 -18.10 -3.32 -1.53
CA ASP A 57 -16.65 -3.11 -1.41
C ASP A 57 -16.00 -2.80 -2.76
N THR A 58 -16.48 -3.42 -3.84
CA THR A 58 -15.93 -3.21 -5.18
C THR A 58 -16.23 -1.82 -5.75
N LYS A 59 -17.16 -1.09 -5.13
CA LYS A 59 -17.51 0.27 -5.53
C LYS A 59 -16.81 1.34 -4.72
N CYS A 60 -16.07 0.95 -3.69
CA CYS A 60 -15.32 1.88 -2.87
C CYS A 60 -13.97 2.21 -3.47
N GLU A 61 -13.42 3.35 -3.06
CA GLU A 61 -12.02 3.68 -3.31
C GLU A 61 -11.21 3.24 -2.09
N TYR A 62 -9.94 2.95 -2.29
CA TYR A 62 -9.04 2.54 -1.21
C TYR A 62 -7.85 3.49 -1.15
N GLU A 63 -7.30 3.65 0.04
CA GLU A 63 -6.10 4.45 0.24
C GLU A 63 -5.10 3.67 1.07
N MET A 64 -3.93 3.39 0.49
CA MET A 64 -2.83 2.77 1.20
C MET A 64 -1.92 3.87 1.75
N ILE A 65 -1.62 3.81 3.04
CA ILE A 65 -0.68 4.72 3.69
C ILE A 65 0.50 3.92 4.20
N CYS A 66 1.68 4.19 3.64
CA CYS A 66 2.93 3.57 4.07
C CYS A 66 3.67 4.53 5.00
N LYS A 67 3.94 4.09 6.23
CA LYS A 67 4.58 4.90 7.26
C LYS A 67 6.09 4.88 7.11
N THR A 68 6.59 5.43 6.01
CA THR A 68 8.01 5.38 5.65
C THR A 68 8.89 6.33 6.43
N GLY A 69 8.32 7.35 7.07
CA GLY A 69 9.08 8.30 7.87
C GLY A 69 9.84 7.66 9.03
N LYS A 70 9.33 6.54 9.54
CA LYS A 70 9.98 5.79 10.62
C LYS A 70 10.99 4.75 10.11
N TYR A 71 10.91 4.40 8.83
CA TYR A 71 11.80 3.39 8.26
C TYR A 71 13.22 3.90 8.06
N PHE A 72 13.35 5.15 7.61
CA PHE A 72 14.65 5.75 7.39
C PHE A 72 15.08 6.49 8.66
N SER A 73 16.32 6.27 9.09
CA SER A 73 16.90 6.93 10.25
C SER A 73 17.29 8.39 9.97
N GLU A 74 17.37 8.77 8.70
CA GLU A 74 17.74 10.11 8.28
C GLU A 74 16.52 11.03 8.24
N GLU A 75 16.76 12.33 8.39
CA GLU A 75 15.71 13.33 8.26
C GLU A 75 15.03 13.27 6.90
N ARG A 76 13.70 13.31 6.88
CA ARG A 76 12.90 13.28 5.68
C ARG A 76 11.79 14.32 5.74
N ILE A 77 11.55 14.96 4.62
CA ILE A 77 10.39 15.84 4.46
C ILE A 77 9.17 15.00 4.06
N VAL A 78 9.37 14.00 3.19
CA VAL A 78 8.30 13.07 2.79
C VAL A 78 8.13 12.03 3.90
N SER A 79 7.17 12.24 4.78
CA SER A 79 6.98 11.43 5.99
C SER A 79 6.17 10.16 5.77
N GLU A 80 5.34 10.13 4.75
CA GLU A 80 4.56 8.93 4.42
C GLU A 80 4.18 8.93 2.94
N ILE A 81 3.78 7.77 2.45
CA ILE A 81 3.34 7.60 1.06
C ILE A 81 1.86 7.24 1.09
N ASN A 82 1.04 8.04 0.40
CA ASN A 82 -0.40 7.84 0.32
C ASN A 82 -0.77 7.55 -1.13
N ILE A 83 -1.37 6.39 -1.38
CA ILE A 83 -1.75 5.96 -2.72
C ILE A 83 -3.21 5.56 -2.72
N LYS A 84 -4.01 6.23 -3.55
CA LYS A 84 -5.40 5.86 -3.77
C LYS A 84 -5.48 4.87 -4.92
N PHE A 85 -6.31 3.84 -4.75
CA PHE A 85 -6.47 2.80 -5.75
C PHE A 85 -7.86 2.20 -5.67
N LYS A 86 -8.19 1.36 -6.64
CA LYS A 86 -9.48 0.70 -6.72
C LYS A 86 -9.30 -0.82 -6.79
N MET A 87 -10.25 -1.54 -6.24
CA MET A 87 -10.34 -2.99 -6.36
C MET A 87 -11.77 -3.33 -6.79
N GLU A 88 -12.01 -3.27 -8.09
CA GLU A 88 -13.35 -3.37 -8.67
C GLU A 88 -13.79 -4.80 -8.97
N ASP A 89 -12.89 -5.78 -8.85
CA ASP A 89 -13.16 -7.18 -9.19
C ASP A 89 -12.64 -8.10 -8.08
N ASN A 90 -13.56 -8.82 -7.45
CA ASN A 90 -13.21 -9.75 -6.36
C ASN A 90 -12.35 -10.94 -6.81
N ASN A 91 -12.14 -11.11 -8.11
CA ASN A 91 -11.37 -12.24 -8.64
C ASN A 91 -10.03 -11.85 -9.23
N LYS A 92 -9.59 -10.61 -8.99
CA LYS A 92 -8.32 -10.10 -9.54
C LYS A 92 -7.24 -9.94 -8.48
N LYS A 93 -6.02 -9.89 -8.98
CA LYS A 93 -4.83 -9.51 -8.21
C LYS A 93 -4.51 -8.04 -8.48
N TYR A 94 -4.19 -7.32 -7.42
CA TYR A 94 -3.80 -5.93 -7.49
C TYR A 94 -2.42 -5.79 -6.87
N HIS A 95 -1.40 -5.82 -7.73
CA HIS A 95 -0.01 -5.69 -7.29
C HIS A 95 0.48 -4.28 -7.54
N ILE A 96 0.81 -3.56 -6.46
CA ILE A 96 1.20 -2.15 -6.50
C ILE A 96 2.58 -2.02 -5.86
N PRO A 97 3.67 -2.25 -6.61
CA PRO A 97 5.02 -2.09 -6.06
C PRO A 97 5.40 -0.62 -5.93
N ILE A 98 6.28 -0.33 -4.97
CA ILE A 98 6.73 1.02 -4.68
C ILE A 98 8.25 1.04 -4.54
N ILE A 99 8.92 1.91 -5.29
CA ILE A 99 10.34 2.19 -5.09
C ILE A 99 10.44 3.44 -4.24
N ILE A 100 11.11 3.35 -3.10
CA ILE A 100 11.16 4.42 -2.10
C ILE A 100 12.57 4.98 -2.01
N SER A 101 12.68 6.29 -2.17
CA SER A 101 13.90 7.05 -1.92
C SER A 101 13.72 7.92 -0.68
N LYS A 102 14.76 8.67 -0.28
CA LYS A 102 14.70 9.51 0.91
C LYS A 102 13.53 10.50 0.89
N ASN A 103 13.31 11.21 -0.21
CA ASN A 103 12.24 12.21 -0.33
C ASN A 103 11.44 12.07 -1.62
N SER A 104 11.37 10.84 -2.17
CA SER A 104 10.60 10.57 -3.38
C SER A 104 10.18 9.11 -3.44
N TYR A 105 9.24 8.80 -4.30
CA TYR A 105 8.84 7.42 -4.54
C TYR A 105 8.26 7.28 -5.95
N THR A 106 8.34 6.05 -6.46
CA THR A 106 7.71 5.67 -7.72
C THR A 106 6.76 4.52 -7.44
N VAL A 107 5.56 4.60 -7.96
CA VAL A 107 4.53 3.58 -7.79
C VAL A 107 3.93 3.25 -9.14
N TRP A 108 3.53 1.99 -9.32
CA TRP A 108 2.83 1.57 -10.54
C TRP A 108 1.95 0.36 -10.25
N TRP A 109 0.98 0.11 -11.13
CA TRP A 109 0.19 -1.12 -11.10
C TRP A 109 0.84 -2.14 -12.00
N SER A 110 1.33 -3.21 -11.40
CA SER A 110 1.93 -4.33 -12.14
C SER A 110 0.85 -5.36 -12.43
N LYS A 111 0.49 -5.44 -13.69
CA LYS A 111 -0.51 -6.43 -14.15
C LYS A 111 0.09 -7.81 -14.27
#